data_cb22d0e92d9ccc36c25a464619d38d66
#
_entry.id   cb22d0e92d9ccc36c25a464619d38d66
#
_cell.length_a   1.000
_cell.length_b   1.000
_cell.length_c   1.000
_cell.angle_alpha   90.00
_cell.angle_beta   90.00
_cell.angle_gamma   90.00
#
_symmetry.space_group_name_H-M   'P 1'
#
loop_
_entity.id
_entity.type
_entity.pdbx_description
1 polymer ?
#
loop_
_entity_poly.entity_id
_entity_poly.type
_entity_poly.pdbx_seq_one_letter_code
_entity_poly.pdbx_strand_id
1 'polypeptide(L)'
;MLKLNSSRPSAQFMVLALIILSVSALLLCSVAGFAQTTVAQGSIQGTVTDPTGAAVPGAKVTIQHKSTGQTSTTFTSSTGTYNSGGLIPGEYVVRVESKGFKTSEVPVTVEVTVTSSGNVKLEVGQESTVIEVQGSAVAVNTEQATVQGVLTSDQIDKLPIDGRNFLDLAQLEPGVQIQDGSNFDPTKAGYSSVSVNGVYGRTPRIELDGLDISDETVGTTTQNIGMGSIQEFNISRSFLDLSTELTSAGAVNVTTRSGTNALHGQGFYNFRDRNALTADFPGGVDSYYQRNNFGGRIGGPIWKDKLFFFIDAERQKQAGLEAVSVAPPFNALSSGFPSPFFDTELTGKLDWQASKNIHVFYRFTLNWNKSAATYYSGFPVYDNRDNTPSDAVGLDWNQGSWSHSFRGGYLKFHNQIVDGTQGSSFYNPLPMDGVQFADINFFFGPNLLAPQGTFQSDKQIKYDGSKVWRSHIFRFGVGSNRIEGGGFASFFGVAPLLVSVAAAGSLTGNPGDPTSYPLLEALLGNGQGYFTEKPGFGLPAGGQADWRFQWYVGDSWKIKPNLTLTYGIR
;
A
#
# COMPACT_ATOMS: atom_id res chain seq x y z
N MET A 1 25.05 55.29 -22.42
CA MET A 1 24.34 54.94 -21.18
C MET A 1 23.80 53.52 -21.35
N LEU A 2 24.52 52.53 -20.85
CA LEU A 2 24.08 51.13 -20.85
C LEU A 2 23.23 50.88 -19.59
N LYS A 3 21.95 50.55 -19.75
CA LYS A 3 21.06 50.11 -18.64
C LYS A 3 21.36 48.63 -18.34
N LEU A 4 21.99 48.37 -17.21
CA LEU A 4 22.07 47.05 -16.61
C LEU A 4 20.69 46.63 -16.10
N ASN A 5 20.10 45.63 -16.76
CA ASN A 5 18.87 44.98 -16.31
C ASN A 5 19.23 43.96 -15.21
N SER A 6 18.98 44.28 -13.96
CA SER A 6 19.11 43.37 -12.84
C SER A 6 17.89 42.44 -12.79
N SER A 7 17.97 41.30 -13.44
CA SER A 7 17.00 40.21 -13.26
C SER A 7 17.14 39.60 -11.85
N ARG A 8 16.15 39.79 -11.00
CA ARG A 8 16.05 39.10 -9.70
C ARG A 8 15.92 37.58 -9.99
N PRO A 9 16.71 36.71 -9.35
CA PRO A 9 16.56 35.27 -9.51
C PRO A 9 15.16 34.86 -9.07
N SER A 10 14.52 33.99 -9.84
CA SER A 10 13.17 33.51 -9.53
C SER A 10 13.17 32.76 -8.19
N ALA A 11 12.08 32.86 -7.43
CA ALA A 11 11.95 32.19 -6.13
C ALA A 11 12.28 30.69 -6.19
N GLN A 12 12.06 30.05 -7.34
CA GLN A 12 12.42 28.65 -7.61
C GLN A 12 13.93 28.42 -7.61
N PHE A 13 14.72 29.36 -8.11
CA PHE A 13 16.19 29.28 -8.10
C PHE A 13 16.76 29.44 -6.68
N MET A 14 16.15 30.32 -5.86
CA MET A 14 16.55 30.45 -4.45
C MET A 14 16.21 29.22 -3.61
N VAL A 15 15.06 28.61 -3.83
CA VAL A 15 14.67 27.36 -3.16
C VAL A 15 15.59 26.19 -3.55
N LEU A 16 15.92 26.08 -4.84
CA LEU A 16 16.86 25.05 -5.31
C LEU A 16 18.28 25.26 -4.75
N ALA A 17 18.74 26.50 -4.69
CA ALA A 17 20.05 26.84 -4.10
C ALA A 17 20.09 26.57 -2.58
N LEU A 18 19.00 26.85 -1.85
CA LEU A 18 18.87 26.54 -0.43
C LEU A 18 18.83 25.02 -0.18
N ILE A 19 18.16 24.25 -1.03
CA ILE A 19 18.14 22.79 -0.95
C ILE A 19 19.54 22.21 -1.22
N ILE A 20 20.24 22.71 -2.23
CA ILE A 20 21.62 22.26 -2.54
C ILE A 20 22.58 22.65 -1.42
N LEU A 21 22.44 23.82 -0.84
CA LEU A 21 23.27 24.29 0.28
C LEU A 21 23.01 23.48 1.56
N SER A 22 21.75 23.12 1.84
CA SER A 22 21.38 22.29 3.00
C SER A 22 21.85 20.85 2.83
N VAL A 23 21.76 20.27 1.64
CA VAL A 23 22.28 18.93 1.33
C VAL A 23 23.82 18.91 1.41
N SER A 24 24.48 19.97 0.95
CA SER A 24 25.95 20.11 1.06
C SER A 24 26.43 20.29 2.51
N ALA A 25 25.68 20.99 3.34
CA ALA A 25 25.99 21.15 4.78
C ALA A 25 25.80 19.83 5.56
N LEU A 26 24.80 19.02 5.20
CA LEU A 26 24.58 17.69 5.77
C LEU A 26 25.69 16.69 5.40
N LEU A 27 26.28 16.80 4.20
CA LEU A 27 27.38 15.95 3.74
C LEU A 27 28.73 16.25 4.42
N LEU A 28 28.88 17.41 5.05
CA LEU A 28 30.13 17.84 5.71
C LEU A 28 30.24 17.45 7.18
N CYS A 29 29.17 16.94 7.81
CA CYS A 29 29.14 16.57 9.23
C CYS A 29 29.37 15.07 9.53
N SER A 30 30.13 14.35 8.70
CA SER A 30 30.38 12.91 8.88
C SER A 30 31.43 12.59 9.93
N VAL A 31 30.99 12.27 11.14
CA VAL A 31 31.81 11.59 12.18
C VAL A 31 31.12 10.29 12.59
N ALA A 32 31.89 9.21 12.68
CA ALA A 32 31.47 7.81 12.76
C ALA A 32 30.52 7.46 13.94
N GLY A 33 29.57 6.61 13.67
CA GLY A 33 28.60 6.12 14.66
C GLY A 33 27.60 5.06 14.13
N PHE A 34 26.96 4.20 14.91
CA PHE A 34 26.15 3.00 14.57
C PHE A 34 24.63 3.25 14.42
N ALA A 35 23.86 2.42 13.70
CA ALA A 35 22.59 2.79 13.07
C ALA A 35 21.39 1.85 13.27
N GLN A 36 20.17 2.33 13.06
CA GLN A 36 18.89 1.58 13.07
C GLN A 36 17.86 1.98 12.01
N THR A 37 16.77 1.21 11.98
CA THR A 37 15.75 1.00 10.93
C THR A 37 14.97 2.18 10.40
N THR A 38 14.45 1.98 9.19
CA THR A 38 13.51 2.84 8.44
C THR A 38 12.19 2.10 8.18
N VAL A 39 11.16 2.78 7.69
CA VAL A 39 9.80 2.26 7.49
C VAL A 39 9.72 1.01 6.58
N ALA A 40 10.70 0.78 5.72
CA ALA A 40 10.74 -0.40 4.85
C ALA A 40 11.82 -1.42 5.23
N GLN A 41 12.42 -1.27 6.41
CA GLN A 41 13.50 -2.13 6.91
C GLN A 41 13.24 -2.57 8.34
N GLY A 42 13.85 -3.69 8.73
CA GLY A 42 14.00 -4.09 10.11
C GLY A 42 15.41 -3.85 10.63
N SER A 43 15.70 -4.23 11.87
CA SER A 43 17.06 -4.25 12.43
C SER A 43 17.24 -5.40 13.40
N ILE A 44 18.49 -5.66 13.72
CA ILE A 44 18.88 -6.55 14.81
C ILE A 44 19.59 -5.72 15.87
N GLN A 45 19.11 -5.78 17.09
CA GLN A 45 19.78 -5.23 18.26
C GLN A 45 20.04 -6.35 19.26
N GLY A 46 21.22 -6.35 19.86
CA GLY A 46 21.55 -7.37 20.83
C GLY A 46 22.64 -6.94 21.81
N THR A 47 22.78 -7.74 22.86
CA THR A 47 23.86 -7.63 23.84
C THR A 47 24.66 -8.90 23.82
N VAL A 48 25.98 -8.77 23.76
CA VAL A 48 26.92 -9.89 23.89
C VAL A 48 27.43 -9.96 25.32
N THR A 49 27.23 -11.11 25.93
CA THR A 49 27.65 -11.37 27.32
C THR A 49 28.55 -12.60 27.44
N ASP A 50 29.37 -12.66 28.46
CA ASP A 50 30.13 -13.84 28.85
C ASP A 50 29.26 -14.85 29.63
N PRO A 51 29.79 -16.01 30.06
CA PRO A 51 29.03 -16.99 30.86
C PRO A 51 28.52 -16.47 32.19
N THR A 52 29.14 -15.44 32.75
CA THR A 52 28.74 -14.82 34.04
C THR A 52 27.66 -13.75 33.88
N GLY A 53 27.36 -13.36 32.61
CA GLY A 53 26.44 -12.28 32.28
C GLY A 53 27.10 -10.90 32.14
N ALA A 54 28.44 -10.83 32.24
CA ALA A 54 29.17 -9.58 32.06
C ALA A 54 29.25 -9.21 30.57
N ALA A 55 29.17 -7.92 30.25
CA ALA A 55 29.24 -7.41 28.88
C ALA A 55 30.60 -7.72 28.24
N VAL A 56 30.61 -8.09 26.96
CA VAL A 56 31.82 -8.31 26.15
C VAL A 56 31.97 -7.16 25.15
N PRO A 57 32.84 -6.17 25.45
CA PRO A 57 33.06 -5.05 24.52
C PRO A 57 34.00 -5.42 23.38
N GLY A 58 33.85 -4.76 22.22
CA GLY A 58 34.73 -4.91 21.06
C GLY A 58 34.61 -6.26 20.35
N ALA A 59 33.64 -7.09 20.68
CA ALA A 59 33.36 -8.31 19.93
C ALA A 59 32.93 -7.97 18.49
N LYS A 60 33.48 -8.68 17.52
CA LYS A 60 33.11 -8.55 16.12
C LYS A 60 31.80 -9.28 15.86
N VAL A 61 30.81 -8.59 15.31
CA VAL A 61 29.49 -9.13 14.98
C VAL A 61 29.31 -9.08 13.47
N THR A 62 29.19 -10.24 12.85
CA THR A 62 28.91 -10.39 11.41
C THR A 62 27.48 -10.85 11.24
N ILE A 63 26.69 -10.12 10.47
CA ILE A 63 25.27 -10.36 10.23
C ILE A 63 25.11 -10.72 8.76
N GLN A 64 24.68 -11.95 8.46
CA GLN A 64 24.57 -12.47 7.10
C GLN A 64 23.14 -12.82 6.76
N HIS A 65 22.63 -12.28 5.65
CA HIS A 65 21.34 -12.65 5.08
C HIS A 65 21.44 -14.02 4.39
N LYS A 66 20.61 -14.99 4.79
CA LYS A 66 20.73 -16.39 4.31
C LYS A 66 20.49 -16.55 2.82
N SER A 67 19.50 -15.86 2.25
CA SER A 67 19.07 -16.10 0.85
C SER A 67 19.87 -15.30 -0.19
N THR A 68 20.45 -14.14 0.19
CA THR A 68 21.23 -13.30 -0.72
C THR A 68 22.74 -13.36 -0.47
N GLY A 69 23.16 -13.91 0.70
CA GLY A 69 24.56 -13.91 1.11
C GLY A 69 25.11 -12.56 1.56
N GLN A 70 24.30 -11.52 1.56
CA GLN A 70 24.68 -10.18 2.01
C GLN A 70 25.21 -10.21 3.44
N THR A 71 26.34 -9.53 3.70
CA THR A 71 26.95 -9.46 5.03
C THR A 71 27.10 -8.01 5.47
N SER A 72 26.77 -7.74 6.75
CA SER A 72 27.09 -6.50 7.46
C SER A 72 27.96 -6.83 8.67
N THR A 73 28.92 -5.96 9.00
CA THR A 73 29.80 -6.17 10.17
C THR A 73 29.76 -4.95 11.09
N THR A 74 29.59 -5.22 12.37
CA THR A 74 29.62 -4.22 13.45
C THR A 74 30.43 -4.73 14.63
N PHE A 75 30.61 -3.92 15.68
CA PHE A 75 31.32 -4.28 16.91
C PHE A 75 30.48 -3.92 18.13
N THR A 76 30.64 -4.67 19.20
CA THR A 76 29.95 -4.36 20.45
C THR A 76 30.53 -3.11 21.11
N SER A 77 29.65 -2.30 21.73
CA SER A 77 29.99 -1.11 22.50
C SER A 77 30.66 -1.47 23.85
N SER A 78 31.05 -0.46 24.64
CA SER A 78 31.56 -0.65 25.99
C SER A 78 30.57 -1.35 26.94
N THR A 79 29.28 -1.35 26.62
CA THR A 79 28.23 -2.05 27.36
C THR A 79 27.85 -3.40 26.74
N GLY A 80 28.64 -3.90 25.76
CA GLY A 80 28.39 -5.16 25.08
C GLY A 80 27.25 -5.10 24.06
N THR A 81 26.63 -3.96 23.83
CA THR A 81 25.51 -3.81 22.90
C THR A 81 26.00 -3.61 21.47
N TYR A 82 25.24 -4.14 20.51
CA TYR A 82 25.46 -3.91 19.09
C TYR A 82 24.14 -3.67 18.36
N ASN A 83 24.23 -3.14 17.14
CA ASN A 83 23.12 -2.95 16.24
C ASN A 83 23.54 -3.18 14.80
N SER A 84 22.63 -3.74 13.99
CA SER A 84 22.90 -4.09 12.58
C SER A 84 22.85 -2.90 11.62
N GLY A 85 22.16 -1.83 12.00
CA GLY A 85 21.60 -0.90 11.04
C GLY A 85 20.34 -1.43 10.36
N GLY A 86 19.85 -0.72 9.35
CA GLY A 86 18.70 -1.14 8.56
C GLY A 86 19.01 -2.39 7.73
N LEU A 87 18.15 -3.38 7.82
CA LEU A 87 18.23 -4.66 7.12
C LEU A 87 16.95 -4.89 6.31
N ILE A 88 17.08 -5.50 5.16
CA ILE A 88 15.93 -6.01 4.39
C ILE A 88 15.27 -7.14 5.20
N PRO A 89 13.94 -7.27 5.21
CA PRO A 89 13.26 -8.38 5.88
C PRO A 89 13.72 -9.74 5.38
N GLY A 90 13.88 -10.69 6.30
CA GLY A 90 14.28 -12.07 5.98
C GLY A 90 15.04 -12.76 7.10
N GLU A 91 15.56 -13.94 6.76
CA GLU A 91 16.32 -14.78 7.68
C GLU A 91 17.81 -14.39 7.68
N TYR A 92 18.36 -14.18 8.86
CA TYR A 92 19.76 -13.82 9.08
C TYR A 92 20.46 -14.80 10.02
N VAL A 93 21.78 -14.84 9.93
CA VAL A 93 22.68 -15.45 10.92
C VAL A 93 23.53 -14.34 11.51
N VAL A 94 23.49 -14.20 12.82
CA VAL A 94 24.36 -13.31 13.58
C VAL A 94 25.51 -14.14 14.13
N ARG A 95 26.73 -13.88 13.63
CA ARG A 95 27.97 -14.52 14.05
C ARG A 95 28.77 -13.56 14.91
N VAL A 96 29.14 -14.00 16.12
CA VAL A 96 29.92 -13.19 17.07
C VAL A 96 31.27 -13.85 17.35
N GLU A 97 32.32 -13.07 17.18
CA GLU A 97 33.73 -13.46 17.38
C GLU A 97 34.38 -12.54 18.42
N SER A 98 35.03 -13.14 19.42
CA SER A 98 35.80 -12.39 20.44
C SER A 98 36.94 -13.23 21.00
N LYS A 99 38.09 -12.58 21.20
CA LYS A 99 39.30 -13.28 21.67
C LYS A 99 39.08 -13.96 23.03
N GLY A 100 39.38 -15.24 23.10
CA GLY A 100 39.21 -16.06 24.34
C GLY A 100 37.85 -16.72 24.46
N PHE A 101 36.96 -16.52 23.50
CA PHE A 101 35.64 -17.14 23.44
C PHE A 101 35.49 -17.98 22.18
N LYS A 102 34.59 -18.97 22.22
CA LYS A 102 34.16 -19.71 21.05
C LYS A 102 33.28 -18.80 20.17
N THR A 103 33.36 -18.97 18.86
CA THR A 103 32.46 -18.29 17.92
C THR A 103 31.03 -18.77 18.14
N SER A 104 30.09 -17.85 18.23
CA SER A 104 28.65 -18.16 18.39
C SER A 104 27.87 -17.68 17.19
N GLU A 105 26.92 -18.53 16.73
CA GLU A 105 26.00 -18.20 15.63
C GLU A 105 24.54 -18.32 16.12
N VAL A 106 23.74 -17.28 15.86
CA VAL A 106 22.33 -17.22 16.25
C VAL A 106 21.48 -16.87 15.02
N PRO A 107 20.48 -17.68 14.68
CA PRO A 107 19.51 -17.32 13.64
C PRO A 107 18.58 -16.21 14.17
N VAL A 108 18.31 -15.21 13.36
CA VAL A 108 17.42 -14.09 13.67
C VAL A 108 16.56 -13.77 12.46
N THR A 109 15.25 -13.70 12.64
CA THR A 109 14.33 -13.20 11.62
C THR A 109 14.21 -11.68 11.76
N VAL A 110 14.41 -10.98 10.66
CA VAL A 110 14.23 -9.53 10.57
C VAL A 110 12.90 -9.27 9.87
N GLU A 111 12.03 -8.51 10.53
CA GLU A 111 10.72 -8.09 10.05
C GLU A 111 10.70 -6.58 9.82
N VAL A 112 9.83 -6.09 8.93
CA VAL A 112 9.68 -4.66 8.60
C VAL A 112 9.27 -3.87 9.84
N THR A 113 9.88 -2.72 10.03
CA THR A 113 9.67 -1.82 11.18
C THR A 113 9.99 -2.43 12.55
N VAL A 114 10.44 -3.69 12.60
CA VAL A 114 10.75 -4.41 13.83
C VAL A 114 12.24 -4.34 14.14
N THR A 115 12.57 -4.09 15.41
CA THR A 115 13.91 -4.33 15.96
C THR A 115 13.93 -5.71 16.60
N SER A 116 14.49 -6.68 15.88
CA SER A 116 14.60 -8.05 16.36
C SER A 116 15.70 -8.19 17.41
N SER A 117 15.49 -9.04 18.42
CA SER A 117 16.48 -9.31 19.46
C SER A 117 17.54 -10.29 18.97
N GLY A 118 18.81 -9.91 19.03
CA GLY A 118 19.98 -10.72 18.67
C GLY A 118 20.94 -10.91 19.85
N ASN A 119 20.44 -11.17 21.06
CA ASN A 119 21.27 -11.37 22.25
C ASN A 119 22.10 -12.65 22.13
N VAL A 120 23.40 -12.55 22.42
CA VAL A 120 24.35 -13.67 22.32
C VAL A 120 25.11 -13.84 23.62
N LYS A 121 25.12 -15.07 24.14
CA LYS A 121 25.95 -15.47 25.27
C LYS A 121 27.13 -16.28 24.76
N LEU A 122 28.36 -15.79 24.93
CA LEU A 122 29.59 -16.45 24.52
C LEU A 122 30.04 -17.49 25.55
N GLU A 123 30.65 -18.57 25.06
CA GLU A 123 31.33 -19.56 25.89
C GLU A 123 32.84 -19.38 25.82
N VAL A 124 33.53 -19.58 26.94
CA VAL A 124 35.00 -19.55 26.99
C VAL A 124 35.57 -20.70 26.19
N GLY A 125 36.55 -20.44 25.35
CA GLY A 125 37.19 -21.47 24.52
C GLY A 125 37.97 -20.90 23.35
N GLN A 126 38.40 -21.79 22.46
CA GLN A 126 39.11 -21.39 21.25
C GLN A 126 38.14 -20.79 20.21
N GLU A 127 38.52 -19.69 19.60
CA GLU A 127 37.74 -18.94 18.59
C GLU A 127 37.35 -19.78 17.35
N SER A 128 38.13 -20.83 17.06
CA SER A 128 37.87 -21.78 15.94
C SER A 128 36.69 -22.73 16.16
N THR A 129 36.13 -22.79 17.37
CA THR A 129 34.99 -23.64 17.67
C THR A 129 33.68 -22.85 17.50
N VAL A 130 32.84 -23.25 16.55
CA VAL A 130 31.54 -22.62 16.30
C VAL A 130 30.46 -23.36 17.08
N ILE A 131 29.64 -22.61 17.80
CA ILE A 131 28.46 -23.12 18.50
C ILE A 131 27.22 -22.48 17.87
N GLU A 132 26.35 -23.30 17.31
CA GLU A 132 25.03 -22.88 16.87
C GLU A 132 24.09 -22.82 18.09
N VAL A 133 23.67 -21.64 18.46
CA VAL A 133 22.67 -21.44 19.51
C VAL A 133 21.30 -21.48 18.86
N GLN A 134 20.49 -22.47 19.21
CA GLN A 134 19.10 -22.50 18.78
C GLN A 134 18.37 -21.29 19.37
N GLY A 135 17.96 -20.36 18.52
CA GLY A 135 17.10 -19.26 18.91
C GLY A 135 15.76 -19.78 19.45
N SER A 136 15.27 -19.19 20.52
CA SER A 136 13.92 -19.49 21.02
C SER A 136 12.89 -19.18 19.93
N ALA A 137 12.03 -20.13 19.60
CA ALA A 137 11.05 -20.02 18.52
C ALA A 137 10.01 -18.88 18.73
N VAL A 138 9.92 -18.32 19.92
CA VAL A 138 9.07 -17.17 20.25
C VAL A 138 9.86 -16.24 21.17
N ALA A 139 10.54 -15.26 20.61
CA ALA A 139 11.14 -14.18 21.39
C ALA A 139 10.11 -13.05 21.51
N VAL A 140 9.75 -12.70 22.76
CA VAL A 140 8.97 -11.49 23.02
C VAL A 140 9.82 -10.29 22.62
N ASN A 141 9.31 -9.43 21.76
CA ASN A 141 10.00 -8.21 21.37
C ASN A 141 10.04 -7.24 22.55
N THR A 142 11.24 -7.03 23.09
CA THR A 142 11.49 -6.14 24.24
C THR A 142 12.19 -4.85 23.82
N GLU A 143 12.46 -4.69 22.53
CA GLU A 143 13.27 -3.58 22.01
C GLU A 143 12.42 -2.40 21.53
N GLN A 144 11.11 -2.59 21.31
CA GLN A 144 10.21 -1.52 20.89
C GLN A 144 8.83 -1.65 21.55
N ALA A 145 8.11 -0.49 21.63
CA ALA A 145 6.80 -0.38 22.27
C ALA A 145 5.63 -0.34 21.27
N THR A 146 5.89 -0.49 19.96
CA THR A 146 4.86 -0.47 18.93
C THR A 146 3.98 -1.69 19.03
N VAL A 147 2.65 -1.49 19.03
CA VAL A 147 1.67 -2.59 18.96
C VAL A 147 1.38 -2.84 17.49
N GLN A 148 1.89 -3.94 16.98
CA GLN A 148 1.78 -4.31 15.56
C GLN A 148 1.64 -5.81 15.38
N GLY A 149 1.02 -6.20 14.25
CA GLY A 149 1.01 -7.56 13.74
C GLY A 149 1.80 -7.65 12.45
N VAL A 150 2.50 -8.76 12.27
CA VAL A 150 3.32 -9.00 11.08
C VAL A 150 2.95 -10.35 10.49
N LEU A 151 2.70 -10.38 9.18
CA LEU A 151 2.50 -11.59 8.40
C LEU A 151 3.67 -11.75 7.44
N THR A 152 4.37 -12.85 7.59
CA THR A 152 5.49 -13.21 6.71
C THR A 152 5.00 -13.80 5.39
N SER A 153 5.85 -13.81 4.37
CA SER A 153 5.54 -14.40 3.07
C SER A 153 5.10 -15.87 3.14
N ASP A 154 5.67 -16.65 4.06
CA ASP A 154 5.29 -18.05 4.25
C ASP A 154 3.86 -18.19 4.83
N GLN A 155 3.48 -17.33 5.73
CA GLN A 155 2.11 -17.27 6.24
C GLN A 155 1.13 -16.83 5.16
N ILE A 156 1.46 -15.75 4.43
CA ILE A 156 0.62 -15.20 3.35
C ILE A 156 0.36 -16.24 2.26
N ASP A 157 1.38 -17.00 1.88
CA ASP A 157 1.27 -18.05 0.85
C ASP A 157 0.33 -19.20 1.27
N LYS A 158 0.15 -19.43 2.57
CA LYS A 158 -0.67 -20.51 3.12
C LYS A 158 -2.08 -20.09 3.51
N LEU A 159 -2.35 -18.79 3.56
CA LEU A 159 -3.66 -18.27 3.96
C LEU A 159 -4.66 -18.31 2.80
N PRO A 160 -5.85 -18.91 3.01
CA PRO A 160 -6.90 -18.98 2.00
C PRO A 160 -7.69 -17.65 1.96
N ILE A 161 -7.13 -16.60 1.40
CA ILE A 161 -7.79 -15.30 1.23
C ILE A 161 -8.72 -15.34 0.02
N ASP A 162 -10.01 -15.11 0.24
CA ASP A 162 -11.02 -15.03 -0.81
C ASP A 162 -10.82 -13.74 -1.65
N GLY A 163 -10.79 -13.89 -2.98
CA GLY A 163 -10.55 -12.74 -3.88
C GLY A 163 -9.10 -12.30 -3.99
N ARG A 164 -8.22 -12.70 -3.07
CA ARG A 164 -6.80 -12.33 -3.03
C ARG A 164 -6.52 -10.82 -2.94
N ASN A 165 -7.46 -10.04 -2.38
CA ASN A 165 -7.17 -8.64 -2.05
C ASN A 165 -6.16 -8.59 -0.90
N PHE A 166 -5.05 -7.88 -1.10
CA PHE A 166 -3.96 -7.85 -0.11
C PHE A 166 -4.35 -7.20 1.22
N LEU A 167 -5.28 -6.25 1.20
CA LEU A 167 -5.74 -5.61 2.45
C LEU A 167 -6.59 -6.55 3.32
N ASP A 168 -7.16 -7.61 2.76
CA ASP A 168 -7.90 -8.59 3.56
C ASP A 168 -7.01 -9.29 4.60
N LEU A 169 -5.70 -9.30 4.39
CA LEU A 169 -4.71 -9.74 5.38
C LEU A 169 -4.81 -8.97 6.71
N ALA A 170 -5.24 -7.72 6.67
CA ALA A 170 -5.38 -6.89 7.87
C ALA A 170 -6.47 -7.41 8.83
N GLN A 171 -7.48 -8.15 8.33
CA GLN A 171 -8.55 -8.72 9.16
C GLN A 171 -8.06 -9.81 10.13
N LEU A 172 -6.86 -10.33 9.91
CA LEU A 172 -6.25 -11.32 10.81
C LEU A 172 -5.80 -10.69 12.13
N GLU A 173 -5.71 -9.36 12.18
CA GLU A 173 -5.35 -8.63 13.37
C GLU A 173 -6.58 -8.25 14.20
N PRO A 174 -6.55 -8.48 15.54
CA PRO A 174 -7.66 -8.11 16.42
C PRO A 174 -7.99 -6.62 16.36
N GLY A 175 -9.28 -6.28 16.24
CA GLY A 175 -9.74 -4.89 16.19
C GLY A 175 -9.63 -4.23 14.81
N VAL A 176 -9.32 -5.00 13.77
CA VAL A 176 -9.24 -4.51 12.39
C VAL A 176 -10.42 -5.01 11.57
N GLN A 177 -10.97 -4.14 10.74
CA GLN A 177 -12.06 -4.43 9.81
C GLN A 177 -11.75 -3.84 8.43
N ILE A 178 -12.07 -4.58 7.39
CA ILE A 178 -12.00 -4.11 6.02
C ILE A 178 -13.35 -3.54 5.60
N GLN A 179 -13.31 -2.44 4.88
CA GLN A 179 -14.47 -1.77 4.32
C GLN A 179 -14.30 -1.69 2.80
N ASP A 180 -15.29 -2.18 2.06
CA ASP A 180 -15.29 -2.13 0.59
C ASP A 180 -15.41 -0.68 0.12
N GLY A 181 -14.54 -0.28 -0.80
CA GLY A 181 -14.49 1.07 -1.32
C GLY A 181 -15.74 1.47 -2.10
N SER A 182 -16.40 0.52 -2.76
CA SER A 182 -17.65 0.77 -3.49
C SER A 182 -18.79 1.26 -2.59
N ASN A 183 -18.73 0.97 -1.27
CA ASN A 183 -19.67 1.52 -0.30
C ASN A 183 -19.47 3.01 -0.03
N PHE A 184 -18.33 3.56 -0.40
CA PHE A 184 -18.01 4.98 -0.23
C PHE A 184 -18.17 5.76 -1.53
N ASP A 185 -17.73 5.15 -2.63
CA ASP A 185 -17.73 5.78 -3.95
C ASP A 185 -17.68 4.72 -5.05
N PRO A 186 -18.53 4.82 -6.09
CA PRO A 186 -18.54 3.85 -7.19
C PRO A 186 -17.21 3.76 -7.96
N THR A 187 -16.36 4.80 -7.89
CA THR A 187 -15.02 4.80 -8.49
C THR A 187 -14.05 3.86 -7.77
N LYS A 188 -14.43 3.32 -6.61
CA LYS A 188 -13.57 2.48 -5.75
C LYS A 188 -14.00 1.01 -5.70
N ALA A 189 -14.68 0.54 -6.72
CA ALA A 189 -14.99 -0.88 -6.88
C ALA A 189 -13.70 -1.70 -6.98
N GLY A 190 -13.55 -2.69 -6.09
CA GLY A 190 -12.34 -3.53 -5.99
C GLY A 190 -11.23 -2.96 -5.11
N TYR A 191 -11.34 -1.74 -4.60
CA TYR A 191 -10.45 -1.17 -3.59
C TYR A 191 -11.07 -1.28 -2.19
N SER A 192 -10.21 -1.25 -1.19
CA SER A 192 -10.66 -1.36 0.21
C SER A 192 -10.03 -0.27 1.07
N SER A 193 -10.65 -0.03 2.23
CA SER A 193 -10.07 0.73 3.32
C SER A 193 -10.01 -0.12 4.59
N VAL A 194 -9.18 0.31 5.55
CA VAL A 194 -8.91 -0.43 6.79
C VAL A 194 -9.38 0.39 7.99
N SER A 195 -10.36 -0.11 8.74
CA SER A 195 -10.75 0.44 10.03
C SER A 195 -9.94 -0.22 11.14
N VAL A 196 -9.34 0.56 12.02
CA VAL A 196 -8.51 0.08 13.13
C VAL A 196 -9.11 0.55 14.45
N ASN A 197 -9.37 -0.37 15.38
CA ASN A 197 -9.95 -0.11 16.71
C ASN A 197 -11.25 0.72 16.68
N GLY A 198 -12.09 0.49 15.67
CA GLY A 198 -13.35 1.22 15.49
C GLY A 198 -13.21 2.64 14.92
N VAL A 199 -12.00 3.09 14.62
CA VAL A 199 -11.78 4.36 13.92
C VAL A 199 -12.12 4.18 12.44
N TYR A 200 -12.80 5.16 11.86
CA TYR A 200 -13.27 5.10 10.49
C TYR A 200 -12.14 4.84 9.47
N GLY A 201 -12.37 3.93 8.54
CA GLY A 201 -11.32 3.37 7.68
C GLY A 201 -10.66 4.31 6.67
N ARG A 202 -11.06 5.58 6.61
CA ARG A 202 -10.42 6.61 5.78
C ARG A 202 -9.18 7.25 6.41
N THR A 203 -8.74 6.78 7.56
CA THR A 203 -7.71 7.45 8.36
C THR A 203 -6.40 6.69 8.49
N PRO A 204 -6.31 5.36 8.29
CA PRO A 204 -5.04 4.66 8.26
C PRO A 204 -4.20 5.07 7.06
N ARG A 205 -2.90 5.04 7.23
CA ARG A 205 -1.94 5.21 6.15
C ARG A 205 -1.57 3.85 5.59
N ILE A 206 -1.49 3.73 4.27
CA ILE A 206 -1.12 2.49 3.59
C ILE A 206 0.13 2.77 2.75
N GLU A 207 1.23 2.11 3.10
CA GLU A 207 2.52 2.30 2.45
C GLU A 207 2.98 1.00 1.75
N LEU A 208 3.59 1.14 0.59
CA LEU A 208 4.22 0.07 -0.18
C LEU A 208 5.70 0.40 -0.39
N ASP A 209 6.60 -0.44 0.17
CA ASP A 209 8.05 -0.21 0.24
C ASP A 209 8.42 1.19 0.79
N GLY A 210 7.63 1.70 1.75
CA GLY A 210 7.85 2.98 2.42
C GLY A 210 7.30 4.21 1.69
N LEU A 211 6.48 4.03 0.66
CA LEU A 211 5.79 5.09 -0.08
C LEU A 211 4.28 4.96 0.06
N ASP A 212 3.63 6.08 0.29
CA ASP A 212 2.18 6.16 0.45
C ASP A 212 1.43 5.81 -0.83
N ILE A 213 0.46 4.92 -0.72
CA ILE A 213 -0.48 4.54 -1.79
C ILE A 213 -1.94 4.81 -1.40
N SER A 214 -2.16 5.60 -0.35
CA SER A 214 -3.50 5.95 0.10
C SER A 214 -4.20 6.87 -0.90
N ASP A 215 -5.50 6.67 -1.04
CA ASP A 215 -6.35 7.57 -1.82
C ASP A 215 -6.79 8.76 -0.96
N GLU A 216 -6.44 9.95 -1.40
CA GLU A 216 -6.72 11.19 -0.69
C GLU A 216 -8.16 11.70 -0.90
N THR A 217 -8.86 11.16 -1.89
CA THR A 217 -10.23 11.58 -2.22
C THR A 217 -11.25 10.81 -1.40
N VAL A 218 -11.12 9.49 -1.35
CA VAL A 218 -12.10 8.59 -0.73
C VAL A 218 -11.55 7.89 0.52
N GLY A 219 -10.21 7.79 0.66
CA GLY A 219 -9.55 7.18 1.81
C GLY A 219 -9.45 5.65 1.72
N THR A 220 -9.45 5.11 0.52
CA THR A 220 -9.11 3.71 0.21
C THR A 220 -7.64 3.61 -0.19
N THR A 221 -7.26 2.57 -0.91
CA THR A 221 -6.03 2.56 -1.69
C THR A 221 -6.24 3.13 -3.08
N THR A 222 -5.17 3.57 -3.72
CA THR A 222 -5.15 3.95 -5.13
C THR A 222 -4.78 2.78 -6.04
N GLN A 223 -4.21 1.71 -5.49
CA GLN A 223 -3.83 0.50 -6.22
C GLN A 223 -3.92 -0.74 -5.33
N ASN A 224 -4.18 -1.88 -5.94
CA ASN A 224 -3.95 -3.19 -5.37
C ASN A 224 -2.61 -3.77 -5.88
N ILE A 225 -2.11 -4.78 -5.19
CA ILE A 225 -0.91 -5.54 -5.56
C ILE A 225 -1.16 -7.03 -5.41
N GLY A 226 -0.56 -7.82 -6.30
CA GLY A 226 -0.65 -9.27 -6.24
C GLY A 226 -0.13 -9.83 -4.92
N MET A 227 -0.88 -10.71 -4.28
CA MET A 227 -0.44 -11.36 -3.04
C MET A 227 0.88 -12.11 -3.21
N GLY A 228 1.14 -12.62 -4.42
CA GLY A 228 2.41 -13.27 -4.76
C GLY A 228 3.61 -12.33 -4.66
N SER A 229 3.41 -11.01 -4.77
CA SER A 229 4.46 -10.00 -4.68
C SER A 229 4.81 -9.60 -3.25
N ILE A 230 4.03 -10.01 -2.24
CA ILE A 230 4.22 -9.55 -0.86
C ILE A 230 5.26 -10.41 -0.12
N GLN A 231 6.31 -9.77 0.34
CA GLN A 231 7.31 -10.35 1.24
C GLN A 231 6.83 -10.33 2.68
N GLU A 232 6.24 -9.18 3.07
CA GLU A 232 5.78 -8.97 4.44
C GLU A 232 4.65 -7.94 4.46
N PHE A 233 3.65 -8.22 5.30
CA PHE A 233 2.52 -7.35 5.57
C PHE A 233 2.51 -7.01 7.06
N ASN A 234 2.69 -5.74 7.37
CA ASN A 234 2.72 -5.23 8.75
C ASN A 234 1.55 -4.27 8.97
N ILE A 235 0.84 -4.44 10.06
CA ILE A 235 -0.18 -3.51 10.52
C ILE A 235 0.17 -2.96 11.91
N SER A 236 0.42 -1.68 11.99
CA SER A 236 0.63 -0.95 13.25
C SER A 236 -0.70 -0.37 13.73
N ARG A 237 -1.07 -0.73 14.96
CA ARG A 237 -2.30 -0.25 15.62
C ARG A 237 -2.01 0.87 16.63
N SER A 238 -0.77 1.33 16.70
CA SER A 238 -0.34 2.41 17.60
C SER A 238 0.35 3.52 16.81
N PHE A 239 0.33 4.74 17.33
CA PHE A 239 0.97 5.92 16.75
C PHE A 239 2.42 6.14 17.23
N LEU A 240 3.03 5.12 17.80
CA LEU A 240 4.33 5.23 18.47
C LEU A 240 5.51 5.24 17.51
N ASP A 241 5.31 4.82 16.27
CA ASP A 241 6.35 4.94 15.25
C ASP A 241 6.34 6.34 14.62
N LEU A 242 7.42 7.09 14.86
CA LEU A 242 7.59 8.45 14.36
C LEU A 242 7.82 8.52 12.85
N SER A 243 8.30 7.44 12.23
CA SER A 243 8.59 7.39 10.78
C SER A 243 7.35 7.14 9.91
N THR A 244 6.26 6.65 10.51
CA THR A 244 4.96 6.54 9.82
C THR A 244 4.43 7.92 9.48
N GLU A 245 3.92 8.11 8.27
CA GLU A 245 3.27 9.35 7.87
C GLU A 245 2.03 9.68 8.72
N LEU A 246 1.51 10.89 8.58
CA LEU A 246 0.37 11.35 9.37
C LEU A 246 -0.81 10.37 9.24
N THR A 247 -1.20 9.81 10.37
CA THR A 247 -2.35 8.91 10.50
C THR A 247 -3.06 9.16 11.82
N SER A 248 -4.34 8.87 11.88
CA SER A 248 -5.15 8.97 13.11
C SER A 248 -5.65 7.60 13.61
N ALA A 249 -5.40 6.51 12.89
CA ALA A 249 -5.93 5.19 13.24
C ALA A 249 -4.89 4.06 13.24
N GLY A 250 -3.73 4.25 12.62
CA GLY A 250 -2.71 3.23 12.44
C GLY A 250 -2.15 3.23 11.02
N ALA A 251 -1.32 2.27 10.69
CA ALA A 251 -0.72 2.15 9.36
C ALA A 251 -0.58 0.69 8.93
N VAL A 252 -0.72 0.49 7.63
CA VAL A 252 -0.38 -0.75 6.95
C VAL A 252 0.89 -0.53 6.15
N ASN A 253 1.91 -1.33 6.41
CA ASN A 253 3.18 -1.30 5.68
C ASN A 253 3.37 -2.62 4.95
N VAL A 254 3.50 -2.55 3.64
CA VAL A 254 3.70 -3.71 2.79
C VAL A 254 5.08 -3.62 2.14
N THR A 255 5.83 -4.71 2.22
CA THR A 255 7.12 -4.83 1.54
C THR A 255 7.03 -5.85 0.43
N THR A 256 7.53 -5.50 -0.75
CA THR A 256 7.54 -6.40 -1.89
C THR A 256 8.71 -7.37 -1.86
N ARG A 257 8.50 -8.56 -2.42
CA ARG A 257 9.54 -9.60 -2.56
C ARG A 257 10.67 -9.13 -3.46
N SER A 258 11.82 -9.71 -3.20
CA SER A 258 13.04 -9.57 -4.01
C SER A 258 13.48 -10.92 -4.56
N GLY A 259 14.31 -10.90 -5.60
CA GLY A 259 15.00 -12.10 -6.05
C GLY A 259 16.07 -12.55 -5.04
N THR A 260 16.52 -13.78 -5.16
CA THR A 260 17.54 -14.41 -4.32
C THR A 260 18.66 -15.01 -5.18
N ASN A 261 19.66 -15.63 -4.56
CA ASN A 261 20.72 -16.35 -5.28
C ASN A 261 20.26 -17.66 -5.96
N ALA A 262 19.05 -18.10 -5.67
CA ALA A 262 18.42 -19.24 -6.33
C ALA A 262 17.24 -18.77 -7.18
N LEU A 263 17.11 -19.30 -8.40
CA LEU A 263 15.92 -19.11 -9.21
C LEU A 263 14.75 -19.86 -8.55
N HIS A 264 13.65 -19.18 -8.31
CA HIS A 264 12.45 -19.75 -7.72
C HIS A 264 11.20 -19.12 -8.34
N GLY A 265 10.11 -19.84 -8.30
CA GLY A 265 8.84 -19.37 -8.83
C GLY A 265 7.68 -20.18 -8.31
N GLN A 266 6.50 -19.67 -8.52
CA GLN A 266 5.22 -20.29 -8.16
C GLN A 266 4.17 -19.89 -9.17
N GLY A 267 3.29 -20.81 -9.54
CA GLY A 267 2.06 -20.54 -10.27
C GLY A 267 0.87 -21.00 -9.47
N PHE A 268 -0.27 -20.36 -9.65
CA PHE A 268 -1.51 -20.75 -9.00
C PHE A 268 -2.71 -20.57 -9.92
N TYR A 269 -3.76 -21.31 -9.64
CA TYR A 269 -5.08 -21.15 -10.22
C TYR A 269 -6.14 -21.48 -9.18
N ASN A 270 -7.04 -20.50 -8.90
CA ASN A 270 -8.16 -20.65 -8.00
C ASN A 270 -9.46 -20.49 -8.81
N PHE A 271 -10.38 -21.41 -8.61
CA PHE A 271 -11.67 -21.43 -9.28
C PHE A 271 -12.78 -21.46 -8.24
N ARG A 272 -13.81 -20.63 -8.44
CA ARG A 272 -15.04 -20.64 -7.68
C ARG A 272 -16.22 -20.51 -8.63
N ASP A 273 -17.19 -21.40 -8.46
CA ASP A 273 -18.39 -21.46 -9.30
C ASP A 273 -19.62 -21.68 -8.41
N ARG A 274 -20.70 -21.06 -8.77
CA ARG A 274 -21.95 -21.19 -8.05
C ARG A 274 -22.43 -22.64 -7.92
N ASN A 275 -22.41 -23.41 -8.99
CA ASN A 275 -23.02 -24.73 -9.03
C ASN A 275 -22.31 -25.77 -8.18
N ALA A 276 -21.04 -25.57 -7.85
CA ALA A 276 -20.22 -26.58 -7.17
C ALA A 276 -19.57 -26.07 -5.87
N LEU A 277 -19.36 -24.75 -5.71
CA LEU A 277 -18.45 -24.21 -4.71
C LEU A 277 -19.02 -23.01 -3.92
N THR A 278 -20.26 -22.59 -4.18
CA THR A 278 -20.91 -21.50 -3.43
C THR A 278 -22.27 -21.95 -2.92
N ALA A 279 -22.70 -21.39 -1.78
CA ALA A 279 -24.05 -21.57 -1.28
C ALA A 279 -25.04 -20.68 -2.04
N ASP A 280 -26.28 -21.10 -2.14
CA ASP A 280 -27.36 -20.26 -2.66
C ASP A 280 -27.64 -19.09 -1.73
N PHE A 281 -27.97 -17.94 -2.32
CA PHE A 281 -28.39 -16.81 -1.51
C PHE A 281 -29.76 -17.06 -0.86
N PRO A 282 -29.99 -16.63 0.40
CA PRO A 282 -31.29 -16.68 1.01
C PRO A 282 -32.31 -15.91 0.14
N GLY A 283 -33.41 -16.56 -0.22
CA GLY A 283 -34.47 -15.96 -1.08
C GLY A 283 -34.54 -16.52 -2.50
N GLY A 284 -33.68 -17.45 -2.87
CA GLY A 284 -33.82 -18.24 -4.10
C GLY A 284 -33.61 -17.49 -5.41
N VAL A 285 -32.94 -16.33 -5.38
CA VAL A 285 -32.54 -15.64 -6.63
C VAL A 285 -31.35 -16.38 -7.23
N ASP A 286 -31.58 -16.92 -8.41
CA ASP A 286 -30.61 -17.69 -9.17
C ASP A 286 -29.57 -16.75 -9.82
N SER A 287 -28.55 -16.32 -9.04
CA SER A 287 -27.51 -15.44 -9.55
C SER A 287 -26.34 -16.25 -10.09
N TYR A 288 -26.06 -16.11 -11.37
CA TYR A 288 -24.84 -16.67 -11.98
C TYR A 288 -23.61 -16.05 -11.35
N TYR A 289 -22.65 -16.88 -10.91
CA TYR A 289 -21.39 -16.45 -10.37
C TYR A 289 -20.28 -17.42 -10.76
N GLN A 290 -19.21 -16.91 -11.33
CA GLN A 290 -17.99 -17.65 -11.61
C GLN A 290 -16.78 -16.75 -11.41
N ARG A 291 -15.77 -17.19 -10.66
CA ARG A 291 -14.52 -16.47 -10.49
C ARG A 291 -13.32 -17.36 -10.79
N ASN A 292 -12.38 -16.82 -11.55
CA ASN A 292 -11.12 -17.42 -11.90
C ASN A 292 -10.01 -16.44 -11.49
N ASN A 293 -9.15 -16.85 -10.53
CA ASN A 293 -7.95 -16.12 -10.16
C ASN A 293 -6.74 -16.97 -10.54
N PHE A 294 -5.86 -16.45 -11.35
CA PHE A 294 -4.66 -17.13 -11.78
C PHE A 294 -3.49 -16.17 -11.92
N GLY A 295 -2.30 -16.71 -11.73
CA GLY A 295 -1.10 -15.91 -11.81
C GLY A 295 0.13 -16.71 -11.46
N GLY A 296 1.22 -15.97 -11.29
CA GLY A 296 2.46 -16.57 -10.88
C GLY A 296 3.57 -15.54 -10.72
N ARG A 297 4.59 -15.97 -10.01
CA ARG A 297 5.77 -15.18 -9.72
C ARG A 297 7.04 -15.95 -10.06
N ILE A 298 8.08 -15.19 -10.38
CA ILE A 298 9.43 -15.69 -10.61
C ILE A 298 10.45 -14.69 -10.10
N GLY A 299 11.50 -15.17 -9.45
CA GLY A 299 12.60 -14.34 -8.99
C GLY A 299 13.90 -15.11 -8.93
N GLY A 300 15.02 -14.40 -9.03
CA GLY A 300 16.33 -15.01 -9.03
C GLY A 300 17.45 -14.01 -9.26
N PRO A 301 18.71 -14.50 -9.41
CA PRO A 301 19.84 -13.65 -9.66
C PRO A 301 20.00 -13.34 -11.16
N ILE A 302 20.20 -12.07 -11.50
CA ILE A 302 20.81 -11.66 -12.77
C ILE A 302 22.34 -11.81 -12.63
N TRP A 303 22.86 -11.40 -11.47
CA TRP A 303 24.26 -11.57 -11.07
C TRP A 303 24.32 -11.98 -9.60
N LYS A 304 24.79 -13.18 -9.31
CA LYS A 304 24.84 -13.72 -7.95
C LYS A 304 25.50 -12.75 -6.97
N ASP A 305 24.92 -12.66 -5.77
CA ASP A 305 25.31 -11.80 -4.65
C ASP A 305 25.21 -10.29 -4.93
N LYS A 306 24.77 -9.87 -6.14
CA LYS A 306 24.78 -8.46 -6.52
C LYS A 306 23.50 -7.91 -7.12
N LEU A 307 22.94 -8.58 -8.12
CA LEU A 307 21.78 -8.06 -8.85
C LEU A 307 20.73 -9.14 -8.98
N PHE A 308 19.53 -8.82 -8.52
CA PHE A 308 18.42 -9.73 -8.47
C PHE A 308 17.20 -9.14 -9.18
N PHE A 309 16.36 -10.00 -9.70
CA PHE A 309 15.07 -9.63 -10.26
C PHE A 309 13.94 -10.39 -9.58
N PHE A 310 12.76 -9.77 -9.57
CA PHE A 310 11.50 -10.40 -9.17
C PHE A 310 10.38 -9.88 -10.07
N ILE A 311 9.48 -10.78 -10.48
CA ILE A 311 8.29 -10.47 -11.28
C ILE A 311 7.13 -11.27 -10.71
N ASP A 312 5.99 -10.62 -10.53
CA ASP A 312 4.71 -11.23 -10.19
C ASP A 312 3.62 -10.68 -11.10
N ALA A 313 2.73 -11.55 -11.58
CA ALA A 313 1.58 -11.17 -12.38
C ALA A 313 0.37 -12.00 -11.97
N GLU A 314 -0.70 -11.32 -11.56
CA GLU A 314 -1.95 -11.95 -11.14
C GLU A 314 -3.13 -11.38 -11.95
N ARG A 315 -4.12 -12.22 -12.21
CA ARG A 315 -5.34 -11.81 -12.87
C ARG A 315 -6.56 -12.46 -12.25
N GLN A 316 -7.55 -11.64 -11.94
CA GLN A 316 -8.89 -12.07 -11.59
C GLN A 316 -9.84 -11.84 -12.76
N LYS A 317 -10.67 -12.83 -13.02
CA LYS A 317 -11.84 -12.73 -13.93
C LYS A 317 -13.04 -13.24 -13.16
N GLN A 318 -13.99 -12.37 -12.94
CA GLN A 318 -15.27 -12.71 -12.30
C GLN A 318 -16.40 -12.39 -13.27
N ALA A 319 -17.29 -13.33 -13.47
CA ALA A 319 -18.57 -13.13 -14.09
C ALA A 319 -19.64 -13.23 -13.00
N GLY A 320 -20.57 -12.31 -13.00
CA GLY A 320 -21.68 -12.25 -12.05
C GLY A 320 -22.92 -11.69 -12.74
N LEU A 321 -24.06 -11.90 -12.11
CA LEU A 321 -25.33 -11.27 -12.44
C LEU A 321 -25.79 -10.49 -11.22
N GLU A 322 -26.09 -9.22 -11.41
CA GLU A 322 -26.78 -8.40 -10.43
C GLU A 322 -28.27 -8.44 -10.70
N ALA A 323 -29.06 -8.81 -9.69
CA ALA A 323 -30.49 -8.92 -9.80
C ALA A 323 -31.14 -7.54 -9.65
N VAL A 324 -32.01 -7.17 -10.59
CA VAL A 324 -32.82 -5.96 -10.53
C VAL A 324 -34.26 -6.37 -10.23
N SER A 325 -34.75 -5.98 -9.05
CA SER A 325 -36.14 -6.16 -8.64
C SER A 325 -36.88 -4.83 -8.77
N VAL A 326 -37.91 -4.81 -9.59
CA VAL A 326 -38.68 -3.60 -9.87
C VAL A 326 -40.07 -3.72 -9.22
N ALA A 327 -40.52 -2.64 -8.60
CA ALA A 327 -41.84 -2.58 -7.98
C ALA A 327 -42.99 -2.51 -9.02
N PRO A 328 -44.22 -2.93 -8.67
CA PRO A 328 -45.37 -2.72 -9.53
C PRO A 328 -45.56 -1.23 -9.91
N PRO A 329 -46.02 -0.94 -11.11
CA PRO A 329 -46.55 -1.85 -12.12
C PRO A 329 -45.48 -2.52 -13.02
N PHE A 330 -44.18 -2.20 -12.84
CA PHE A 330 -43.09 -2.67 -13.70
C PHE A 330 -42.44 -3.99 -13.24
N ASN A 331 -43.02 -4.69 -12.30
CA ASN A 331 -42.47 -5.93 -11.73
C ASN A 331 -42.19 -7.02 -12.78
N ALA A 332 -42.89 -7.01 -13.92
CA ALA A 332 -42.62 -7.91 -15.04
C ALA A 332 -41.28 -7.64 -15.74
N LEU A 333 -40.69 -6.45 -15.54
CA LEU A 333 -39.36 -6.10 -16.04
C LEU A 333 -38.22 -6.54 -15.13
N SER A 334 -38.55 -7.07 -13.94
CA SER A 334 -37.54 -7.60 -13.01
C SER A 334 -36.67 -8.64 -13.72
N SER A 335 -35.36 -8.44 -13.71
CA SER A 335 -34.39 -9.20 -14.49
C SER A 335 -33.01 -9.11 -13.82
N GLY A 336 -31.96 -9.46 -14.54
CA GLY A 336 -30.58 -9.28 -14.12
C GLY A 336 -29.72 -8.72 -15.24
N PHE A 337 -28.65 -8.05 -14.88
CA PHE A 337 -27.65 -7.63 -15.85
C PHE A 337 -26.28 -8.20 -15.49
N PRO A 338 -25.38 -8.40 -16.50
CA PRO A 338 -24.02 -8.85 -16.25
C PRO A 338 -23.25 -7.85 -15.38
N SER A 339 -22.71 -8.31 -14.25
CA SER A 339 -21.85 -7.56 -13.34
C SER A 339 -20.47 -8.20 -13.29
N PRO A 340 -19.64 -8.05 -14.34
CA PRO A 340 -18.29 -8.60 -14.36
C PRO A 340 -17.35 -7.77 -13.52
N PHE A 341 -16.33 -8.45 -12.95
CA PHE A 341 -15.16 -7.80 -12.37
C PHE A 341 -13.89 -8.42 -12.95
N PHE A 342 -13.01 -7.56 -13.44
CA PHE A 342 -11.68 -7.94 -13.94
C PHE A 342 -10.64 -7.15 -13.18
N ASP A 343 -9.60 -7.83 -12.69
CA ASP A 343 -8.44 -7.17 -12.11
C ASP A 343 -7.16 -7.77 -12.67
N THR A 344 -6.14 -6.95 -12.84
CA THR A 344 -4.82 -7.35 -13.29
C THR A 344 -3.79 -6.58 -12.48
N GLU A 345 -2.92 -7.31 -11.83
CA GLU A 345 -1.87 -6.82 -10.97
C GLU A 345 -0.53 -7.30 -11.50
N LEU A 346 0.40 -6.38 -11.68
CA LEU A 346 1.77 -6.66 -12.13
C LEU A 346 2.74 -5.95 -11.21
N THR A 347 3.74 -6.68 -10.72
CA THR A 347 4.85 -6.15 -9.95
C THR A 347 6.16 -6.61 -10.57
N GLY A 348 7.06 -5.67 -10.83
CA GLY A 348 8.43 -5.94 -11.24
C GLY A 348 9.40 -5.24 -10.30
N LYS A 349 10.45 -5.91 -9.84
CA LYS A 349 11.47 -5.35 -8.95
C LYS A 349 12.87 -5.77 -9.37
N LEU A 350 13.80 -4.83 -9.28
CA LEU A 350 15.22 -5.04 -9.41
C LEU A 350 15.92 -4.59 -8.13
N ASP A 351 16.75 -5.45 -7.57
CA ASP A 351 17.52 -5.18 -6.35
C ASP A 351 19.01 -5.28 -6.66
N TRP A 352 19.74 -4.22 -6.39
CA TRP A 352 21.17 -4.13 -6.62
C TRP A 352 21.94 -3.92 -5.32
N GLN A 353 22.74 -4.92 -4.94
CA GLN A 353 23.72 -4.81 -3.87
C GLN A 353 24.99 -4.16 -4.43
N ALA A 354 25.01 -2.82 -4.47
CA ALA A 354 26.11 -2.04 -5.06
C ALA A 354 27.43 -2.22 -4.29
N SER A 355 27.34 -2.37 -2.96
CA SER A 355 28.44 -2.74 -2.07
C SER A 355 27.90 -3.48 -0.85
N LYS A 356 28.76 -3.92 0.08
CA LYS A 356 28.32 -4.54 1.35
C LYS A 356 27.39 -3.67 2.16
N ASN A 357 27.47 -2.36 1.99
CA ASN A 357 26.75 -1.38 2.79
C ASN A 357 25.74 -0.56 1.99
N ILE A 358 25.61 -0.78 0.69
CA ILE A 358 24.72 -0.01 -0.19
C ILE A 358 23.82 -0.96 -0.95
N HIS A 359 22.53 -0.82 -0.74
CA HIS A 359 21.46 -1.49 -1.46
C HIS A 359 20.61 -0.46 -2.21
N VAL A 360 20.29 -0.76 -3.46
CA VAL A 360 19.43 0.06 -4.32
C VAL A 360 18.36 -0.84 -4.90
N PHE A 361 17.12 -0.36 -4.94
CA PHE A 361 16.09 -1.05 -5.67
C PHE A 361 15.30 -0.11 -6.59
N TYR A 362 14.73 -0.70 -7.61
CA TYR A 362 13.67 -0.12 -8.43
C TYR A 362 12.49 -1.08 -8.46
N ARG A 363 11.27 -0.55 -8.26
CA ARG A 363 10.02 -1.29 -8.37
C ARG A 363 9.09 -0.57 -9.33
N PHE A 364 8.46 -1.33 -10.20
CA PHE A 364 7.30 -0.94 -10.98
C PHE A 364 6.09 -1.77 -10.53
N THR A 365 4.93 -1.13 -10.40
CA THR A 365 3.64 -1.82 -10.21
C THR A 365 2.60 -1.26 -11.16
N LEU A 366 1.69 -2.13 -11.59
CA LEU A 366 0.52 -1.77 -12.37
C LEU A 366 -0.68 -2.50 -11.78
N ASN A 367 -1.71 -1.75 -11.45
CA ASN A 367 -3.04 -2.28 -11.18
C ASN A 367 -4.02 -1.74 -12.22
N TRP A 368 -4.75 -2.63 -12.86
CA TRP A 368 -5.79 -2.28 -13.81
C TRP A 368 -7.02 -3.12 -13.58
N ASN A 369 -8.16 -2.47 -13.29
CA ASN A 369 -9.42 -3.17 -13.07
C ASN A 369 -10.56 -2.61 -13.94
N LYS A 370 -11.60 -3.41 -14.08
CA LYS A 370 -12.86 -3.04 -14.70
C LYS A 370 -14.01 -3.75 -13.98
N SER A 371 -15.07 -3.00 -13.67
CA SER A 371 -16.33 -3.53 -13.14
C SER A 371 -17.54 -2.92 -13.87
N ALA A 372 -18.69 -3.55 -13.73
CA ALA A 372 -19.96 -2.98 -14.13
C ALA A 372 -20.97 -3.14 -12.98
N ALA A 373 -21.72 -2.08 -12.71
CA ALA A 373 -22.73 -2.03 -11.65
C ALA A 373 -23.85 -1.04 -11.98
N THR A 374 -24.87 -0.95 -11.14
CA THR A 374 -25.87 0.12 -11.19
C THR A 374 -25.68 1.07 -10.01
N TYR A 375 -26.06 2.32 -10.16
CA TYR A 375 -26.05 3.29 -9.06
C TYR A 375 -27.42 3.49 -8.44
N TYR A 376 -28.48 3.29 -9.22
CA TYR A 376 -29.87 3.39 -8.77
C TYR A 376 -30.62 2.08 -9.01
N SER A 377 -31.76 1.92 -8.36
CA SER A 377 -32.68 0.82 -8.68
C SER A 377 -33.13 0.89 -10.13
N GLY A 378 -33.01 -0.21 -10.86
CA GLY A 378 -33.32 -0.29 -12.26
C GLY A 378 -32.13 -0.74 -13.11
N PHE A 379 -32.05 -0.22 -14.32
CA PHE A 379 -31.09 -0.66 -15.35
C PHE A 379 -30.07 0.38 -15.80
N PRO A 380 -29.79 1.47 -15.06
CA PRO A 380 -28.80 2.45 -15.47
C PRO A 380 -27.38 1.93 -15.15
N VAL A 381 -26.93 0.96 -15.92
CA VAL A 381 -25.62 0.31 -15.77
C VAL A 381 -24.51 1.27 -16.14
N TYR A 382 -23.42 1.25 -15.38
CA TYR A 382 -22.17 1.92 -15.74
C TYR A 382 -20.99 0.93 -15.75
N ASP A 383 -20.00 1.24 -16.56
CA ASP A 383 -18.68 0.62 -16.56
C ASP A 383 -17.73 1.51 -15.72
N ASN A 384 -17.13 0.95 -14.69
CA ASN A 384 -16.01 1.57 -13.95
C ASN A 384 -14.69 0.99 -14.43
N ARG A 385 -13.68 1.84 -14.65
CA ARG A 385 -12.36 1.44 -15.14
C ARG A 385 -11.29 2.20 -14.38
N ASP A 386 -10.38 1.48 -13.77
CA ASP A 386 -9.25 2.02 -13.02
C ASP A 386 -7.93 1.59 -13.64
N ASN A 387 -6.94 2.46 -13.56
CA ASN A 387 -5.59 2.20 -14.02
C ASN A 387 -4.59 2.96 -13.15
N THR A 388 -3.68 2.23 -12.51
CA THR A 388 -2.71 2.81 -11.59
C THR A 388 -1.32 2.22 -11.81
N PRO A 389 -0.51 2.80 -12.70
CA PRO A 389 0.93 2.58 -12.70
C PRO A 389 1.60 3.32 -11.54
N SER A 390 2.61 2.71 -10.94
CA SER A 390 3.49 3.38 -9.98
C SER A 390 4.93 2.88 -10.07
N ASP A 391 5.86 3.80 -9.80
CA ASP A 391 7.28 3.56 -9.77
C ASP A 391 7.85 3.93 -8.40
N ALA A 392 8.80 3.14 -7.92
CA ALA A 392 9.51 3.40 -6.68
C ALA A 392 11.01 3.14 -6.84
N VAL A 393 11.81 4.02 -6.26
CA VAL A 393 13.26 3.87 -6.14
C VAL A 393 13.64 3.95 -4.67
N GLY A 394 14.47 3.05 -4.21
CA GLY A 394 15.03 3.09 -2.87
C GLY A 394 16.55 2.97 -2.88
N LEU A 395 17.17 3.68 -1.96
CA LEU A 395 18.60 3.61 -1.64
C LEU A 395 18.76 3.46 -0.14
N ASP A 396 19.35 2.36 0.30
CA ASP A 396 19.70 2.11 1.68
C ASP A 396 21.21 2.07 1.83
N TRP A 397 21.75 2.87 2.75
CA TRP A 397 23.18 3.00 2.97
C TRP A 397 23.49 2.96 4.47
N ASN A 398 24.34 2.01 4.86
CA ASN A 398 24.84 1.85 6.22
C ASN A 398 26.33 2.22 6.28
N GLN A 399 26.69 3.15 7.17
CA GLN A 399 28.08 3.55 7.38
C GLN A 399 28.40 3.65 8.86
N GLY A 400 29.10 2.66 9.36
CA GLY A 400 29.39 2.58 10.80
C GLY A 400 28.10 2.56 11.62
N SER A 401 27.82 3.59 12.42
CA SER A 401 26.62 3.72 13.25
C SER A 401 25.52 4.57 12.63
N TRP A 402 25.64 4.91 11.38
CA TRP A 402 24.60 5.61 10.63
C TRP A 402 23.90 4.65 9.68
N SER A 403 22.57 4.73 9.61
CA SER A 403 21.77 4.22 8.51
C SER A 403 21.06 5.35 7.84
N HIS A 404 20.97 5.24 6.54
CA HIS A 404 20.30 6.18 5.67
C HIS A 404 19.39 5.40 4.74
N SER A 405 18.16 5.86 4.60
CA SER A 405 17.21 5.34 3.64
C SER A 405 16.59 6.48 2.88
N PHE A 406 16.68 6.41 1.56
CA PHE A 406 16.03 7.33 0.64
C PHE A 406 14.97 6.57 -0.13
N ARG A 407 13.80 7.16 -0.25
CA ARG A 407 12.71 6.66 -1.08
C ARG A 407 12.24 7.78 -2.00
N GLY A 408 12.02 7.44 -3.25
CA GLY A 408 11.39 8.31 -4.23
C GLY A 408 10.35 7.53 -4.99
N GLY A 409 9.20 8.12 -5.24
CA GLY A 409 8.12 7.45 -5.94
C GLY A 409 7.23 8.37 -6.74
N TYR A 410 6.61 7.78 -7.72
CA TYR A 410 5.57 8.38 -8.53
C TYR A 410 4.44 7.39 -8.71
N LEU A 411 3.22 7.85 -8.43
CA LEU A 411 1.99 7.09 -8.58
C LEU A 411 1.01 7.92 -9.41
N LYS A 412 0.26 7.27 -10.29
CA LYS A 412 -0.78 7.92 -11.07
C LYS A 412 -2.04 7.05 -11.09
N PHE A 413 -3.03 7.42 -10.30
CA PHE A 413 -4.36 6.82 -10.34
C PHE A 413 -5.21 7.52 -11.40
N HIS A 414 -5.90 6.74 -12.20
CA HIS A 414 -6.85 7.23 -13.19
C HIS A 414 -8.09 6.34 -13.20
N ASN A 415 -9.21 6.96 -12.87
CA ASN A 415 -10.53 6.33 -12.94
C ASN A 415 -11.37 6.94 -14.06
N GLN A 416 -12.22 6.13 -14.66
CA GLN A 416 -13.23 6.54 -15.61
C GLN A 416 -14.51 5.72 -15.42
N ILE A 417 -15.63 6.42 -15.27
CA ILE A 417 -16.97 5.85 -15.35
C ILE A 417 -17.60 6.24 -16.69
N VAL A 418 -18.06 5.26 -17.42
CA VAL A 418 -18.78 5.45 -18.69
C VAL A 418 -20.14 4.77 -18.61
N ASP A 419 -21.09 5.25 -19.43
CA ASP A 419 -22.39 4.60 -19.55
C ASP A 419 -22.24 3.18 -20.11
N GLY A 420 -22.75 2.20 -19.37
CA GLY A 420 -22.72 0.78 -19.72
C GLY A 420 -23.97 0.30 -20.49
N THR A 421 -24.94 1.20 -20.72
CA THR A 421 -26.22 0.84 -21.35
C THR A 421 -26.20 0.94 -22.87
N GLN A 422 -25.14 1.51 -23.46
CA GLN A 422 -25.03 1.72 -24.88
C GLN A 422 -25.17 0.41 -25.70
N GLY A 423 -26.04 0.44 -26.70
CA GLY A 423 -26.30 -0.71 -27.58
C GLY A 423 -27.31 -1.72 -27.01
N SER A 424 -27.85 -1.49 -25.83
CA SER A 424 -28.91 -2.31 -25.24
C SER A 424 -30.28 -1.65 -25.49
N SER A 425 -31.13 -2.25 -26.27
CA SER A 425 -32.50 -1.77 -26.52
C SER A 425 -33.37 -1.87 -25.26
N PHE A 426 -33.03 -2.73 -24.30
CA PHE A 426 -33.73 -2.89 -23.03
C PHE A 426 -33.28 -1.91 -22.00
N TYR A 427 -31.98 -1.69 -21.85
CA TYR A 427 -31.40 -0.81 -20.82
C TYR A 427 -31.34 0.66 -21.29
N ASN A 428 -31.27 0.89 -22.56
CA ASN A 428 -31.22 2.22 -23.20
C ASN A 428 -32.06 2.28 -24.48
N PRO A 429 -33.40 2.18 -24.34
CA PRO A 429 -34.31 2.24 -25.50
C PRO A 429 -34.35 3.63 -26.12
N LEU A 430 -34.03 4.67 -25.33
CA LEU A 430 -33.90 6.05 -25.79
C LEU A 430 -32.42 6.44 -25.68
N PRO A 431 -31.68 6.50 -26.79
CA PRO A 431 -30.21 6.61 -26.77
C PRO A 431 -29.65 7.79 -25.99
N MET A 432 -30.45 8.80 -25.69
CA MET A 432 -30.04 10.03 -25.05
C MET A 432 -30.85 10.40 -23.80
N ASP A 433 -31.90 9.66 -23.48
CA ASP A 433 -32.85 10.04 -22.45
C ASP A 433 -32.96 8.95 -21.37
N GLY A 434 -32.98 9.36 -20.11
CA GLY A 434 -33.32 8.51 -18.97
C GLY A 434 -34.71 8.83 -18.44
N VAL A 435 -35.37 7.84 -17.86
CA VAL A 435 -36.68 7.96 -17.24
C VAL A 435 -36.62 7.48 -15.79
N GLN A 436 -37.06 8.30 -14.86
CA GLN A 436 -37.17 7.96 -13.44
C GLN A 436 -38.61 8.04 -12.95
N PHE A 437 -39.07 6.97 -12.32
CA PHE A 437 -40.29 6.94 -11.54
C PHE A 437 -39.93 7.11 -10.07
N ALA A 438 -40.03 8.33 -9.56
CA ALA A 438 -39.52 8.69 -8.25
C ALA A 438 -40.25 7.99 -7.08
N ASP A 439 -41.54 7.74 -7.23
CA ASP A 439 -42.40 7.10 -6.21
C ASP A 439 -42.02 5.64 -5.94
N ILE A 440 -41.45 4.94 -6.92
CA ILE A 440 -41.02 3.54 -6.79
C ILE A 440 -39.52 3.37 -6.91
N ASN A 441 -38.77 4.48 -6.97
CA ASN A 441 -37.32 4.50 -7.13
C ASN A 441 -36.84 3.61 -8.30
N PHE A 442 -37.52 3.69 -9.45
CA PHE A 442 -37.17 2.95 -10.65
C PHE A 442 -36.55 3.88 -11.69
N PHE A 443 -35.36 3.50 -12.15
CA PHE A 443 -34.61 4.25 -13.14
C PHE A 443 -34.36 3.40 -14.39
N PHE A 444 -34.40 4.04 -15.56
CA PHE A 444 -34.36 3.41 -16.86
C PHE A 444 -33.68 4.32 -17.88
N GLY A 445 -32.76 3.80 -18.68
CA GLY A 445 -31.98 4.57 -19.65
C GLY A 445 -30.53 4.76 -19.27
N PRO A 446 -29.83 5.76 -19.85
CA PRO A 446 -28.42 6.02 -19.61
C PRO A 446 -28.08 6.27 -18.16
N ASN A 447 -26.88 5.86 -17.74
CA ASN A 447 -26.42 6.10 -16.37
C ASN A 447 -26.15 7.57 -16.12
N LEU A 448 -26.75 8.13 -15.09
CA LEU A 448 -26.63 9.56 -14.76
C LEU A 448 -25.29 9.97 -14.13
N LEU A 449 -24.46 9.02 -13.70
CA LEU A 449 -23.09 9.29 -13.24
C LEU A 449 -22.09 9.40 -14.38
N ALA A 450 -22.46 8.97 -15.59
CA ALA A 450 -21.57 8.92 -16.74
C ALA A 450 -21.77 10.13 -17.67
N PRO A 451 -20.67 10.67 -18.24
CA PRO A 451 -19.29 10.32 -17.97
C PRO A 451 -18.73 10.97 -16.72
N GLN A 452 -17.85 10.25 -16.04
CA GLN A 452 -17.13 10.74 -14.85
C GLN A 452 -15.67 10.27 -14.93
N GLY A 453 -14.77 11.05 -14.32
CA GLY A 453 -13.37 10.66 -14.19
C GLY A 453 -12.76 11.24 -12.93
N THR A 454 -11.92 10.44 -12.26
CA THR A 454 -11.15 10.84 -11.08
C THR A 454 -9.68 10.59 -11.33
N PHE A 455 -8.84 11.53 -10.91
CA PHE A 455 -7.40 11.46 -11.09
C PHE A 455 -6.71 11.79 -9.78
N GLN A 456 -5.65 11.05 -9.48
CA GLN A 456 -4.70 11.39 -8.45
C GLN A 456 -3.29 11.08 -8.95
N SER A 457 -2.33 11.99 -8.72
CA SER A 457 -0.93 11.70 -8.93
C SER A 457 -0.13 12.14 -7.72
N ASP A 458 0.75 11.26 -7.25
CA ASP A 458 1.60 11.51 -6.10
C ASP A 458 3.06 11.45 -6.51
N LYS A 459 3.81 12.49 -6.14
CA LYS A 459 5.26 12.57 -6.25
C LYS A 459 5.83 12.63 -4.84
N GLN A 460 6.57 11.61 -4.47
CA GLN A 460 7.01 11.43 -3.09
C GLN A 460 8.52 11.36 -3.01
N ILE A 461 9.07 12.01 -2.01
CA ILE A 461 10.48 11.89 -1.62
C ILE A 461 10.53 11.78 -0.11
N LYS A 462 11.21 10.77 0.40
CA LYS A 462 11.37 10.51 1.83
C LYS A 462 12.81 10.17 2.15
N TYR A 463 13.30 10.72 3.21
CA TYR A 463 14.58 10.36 3.81
C TYR A 463 14.38 10.03 5.26
N ASP A 464 14.85 8.86 5.66
CA ASP A 464 14.90 8.41 7.04
C ASP A 464 16.35 8.13 7.41
N GLY A 465 16.77 8.67 8.52
CA GLY A 465 18.09 8.48 9.07
C GLY A 465 18.04 7.99 10.50
N SER A 466 19.05 7.25 10.89
CA SER A 466 19.22 6.93 12.30
C SER A 466 20.69 6.89 12.72
N LYS A 467 20.90 7.08 14.01
CA LYS A 467 22.21 7.04 14.63
C LYS A 467 22.17 6.36 15.98
N VAL A 468 23.01 5.34 16.15
CA VAL A 468 23.28 4.79 17.48
C VAL A 468 24.48 5.50 18.12
N TRP A 469 24.31 5.89 19.38
CA TRP A 469 25.36 6.48 20.18
C TRP A 469 25.26 5.98 21.62
N ARG A 470 26.20 5.14 22.04
CA ARG A 470 26.20 4.47 23.36
C ARG A 470 24.90 3.66 23.55
N SER A 471 24.08 4.05 24.52
CA SER A 471 22.77 3.44 24.82
C SER A 471 21.59 4.15 24.16
N HIS A 472 21.84 5.10 23.26
CA HIS A 472 20.83 5.89 22.57
C HIS A 472 20.74 5.49 21.10
N ILE A 473 19.51 5.54 20.58
CA ILE A 473 19.21 5.34 19.17
C ILE A 473 18.39 6.54 18.69
N PHE A 474 19.09 7.49 18.10
CA PHE A 474 18.46 8.65 17.49
C PHE A 474 17.85 8.25 16.14
N ARG A 475 16.61 8.66 15.90
CA ARG A 475 15.90 8.51 14.63
C ARG A 475 15.45 9.89 14.18
N PHE A 476 15.55 10.17 12.89
CA PHE A 476 15.12 11.43 12.30
C PHE A 476 14.78 11.22 10.83
N GLY A 477 13.88 12.02 10.32
CA GLY A 477 13.51 11.94 8.92
C GLY A 477 12.81 13.18 8.44
N VAL A 478 12.77 13.29 7.12
CA VAL A 478 12.03 14.31 6.39
C VAL A 478 11.36 13.69 5.18
N GLY A 479 10.17 14.15 4.86
CA GLY A 479 9.44 13.72 3.67
C GLY A 479 8.69 14.87 3.04
N SER A 480 8.45 14.74 1.75
CA SER A 480 7.60 15.64 1.00
C SER A 480 6.79 14.86 -0.03
N ASN A 481 5.49 15.06 0.01
CA ASN A 481 4.55 14.53 -0.97
C ASN A 481 3.90 15.70 -1.69
N ARG A 482 3.91 15.65 -3.01
CA ARG A 482 3.10 16.53 -3.85
C ARG A 482 1.99 15.69 -4.46
N ILE A 483 0.77 15.92 -4.00
CA ILE A 483 -0.43 15.22 -4.40
C ILE A 483 -1.22 16.16 -5.30
N GLU A 484 -1.53 15.69 -6.50
CA GLU A 484 -2.39 16.40 -7.44
C GLU A 484 -3.64 15.54 -7.63
N GLY A 485 -4.79 15.99 -7.18
CA GLY A 485 -6.05 15.27 -7.24
C GLY A 485 -7.17 16.10 -7.81
N GLY A 486 -8.08 15.45 -8.49
CA GLY A 486 -9.25 16.11 -9.06
C GLY A 486 -10.09 15.15 -9.89
N GLY A 487 -11.07 15.71 -10.56
CA GLY A 487 -11.96 14.94 -11.40
C GLY A 487 -13.08 15.78 -11.97
N PHE A 488 -13.92 15.14 -12.73
CA PHE A 488 -15.14 15.72 -13.27
C PHE A 488 -16.28 14.70 -13.18
N ALA A 489 -17.50 15.20 -13.13
CA ALA A 489 -18.71 14.43 -13.29
C ALA A 489 -19.74 15.21 -14.10
N SER A 490 -20.32 14.57 -15.08
CA SER A 490 -21.45 15.11 -15.83
C SER A 490 -22.73 14.48 -15.29
N PHE A 491 -23.15 14.92 -14.09
CA PHE A 491 -24.38 14.44 -13.50
C PHE A 491 -25.58 14.75 -14.41
N PHE A 492 -26.46 13.76 -14.57
CA PHE A 492 -27.52 13.73 -15.58
C PHE A 492 -26.99 13.78 -17.02
N GLY A 493 -25.71 13.53 -17.15
CA GLY A 493 -25.04 13.29 -18.41
C GLY A 493 -25.05 14.43 -19.40
N VAL A 494 -24.81 14.06 -20.60
CA VAL A 494 -24.99 14.88 -21.80
C VAL A 494 -26.42 14.77 -22.34
N ALA A 495 -27.24 13.90 -21.75
CA ALA A 495 -28.62 13.66 -22.14
C ALA A 495 -29.59 14.33 -21.13
N PRO A 496 -30.71 14.87 -21.57
CA PRO A 496 -31.78 15.25 -20.66
C PRO A 496 -32.31 14.02 -19.95
N LEU A 497 -32.41 14.09 -18.61
CA LEU A 497 -33.11 13.09 -17.82
C LEU A 497 -34.58 13.48 -17.76
N LEU A 498 -35.46 12.59 -18.22
CA LEU A 498 -36.90 12.79 -18.12
C LEU A 498 -37.41 12.07 -16.85
N VAL A 499 -38.03 12.82 -15.97
CA VAL A 499 -38.51 12.31 -14.69
C VAL A 499 -40.03 12.38 -14.62
N SER A 500 -40.67 11.25 -14.34
CA SER A 500 -42.06 11.22 -13.90
C SER A 500 -42.11 11.34 -12.39
N VAL A 501 -42.61 12.43 -11.87
CA VAL A 501 -42.80 12.66 -10.41
C VAL A 501 -44.16 12.18 -9.89
N ALA A 502 -45.03 11.74 -10.77
CA ALA A 502 -46.32 11.16 -10.34
C ALA A 502 -46.18 9.68 -10.00
N ALA A 503 -47.04 9.20 -9.11
CA ALA A 503 -47.07 7.78 -8.76
C ALA A 503 -47.36 6.91 -9.99
N ALA A 504 -46.52 5.91 -10.24
CA ALA A 504 -46.65 5.03 -11.42
C ALA A 504 -48.04 4.36 -11.50
N GLY A 505 -48.65 4.06 -10.34
CA GLY A 505 -50.01 3.51 -10.27
C GLY A 505 -51.14 4.49 -10.61
N SER A 506 -50.87 5.79 -10.71
CA SER A 506 -51.85 6.83 -11.07
C SER A 506 -51.79 7.26 -12.54
N LEU A 507 -50.80 6.77 -13.29
CA LEU A 507 -50.59 7.11 -14.67
C LEU A 507 -51.11 6.01 -15.62
N THR A 508 -51.57 6.42 -16.80
CA THR A 508 -51.98 5.49 -17.85
C THR A 508 -50.82 5.25 -18.81
N GLY A 509 -50.23 4.09 -18.72
CA GLY A 509 -49.13 3.65 -19.58
C GLY A 509 -49.08 2.13 -19.66
N ASN A 510 -48.19 1.61 -20.48
CA ASN A 510 -47.94 0.18 -20.60
C ASN A 510 -46.89 -0.28 -19.57
N PRO A 511 -47.24 -1.16 -18.60
CA PRO A 511 -46.25 -1.66 -17.63
C PRO A 511 -45.05 -2.40 -18.23
N GLY A 512 -45.14 -2.85 -19.46
CA GLY A 512 -44.01 -3.45 -20.20
C GLY A 512 -43.12 -2.44 -20.91
N ASP A 513 -43.50 -1.17 -20.93
CA ASP A 513 -42.77 -0.10 -21.58
C ASP A 513 -42.80 1.19 -20.76
N PRO A 514 -41.78 1.44 -19.93
CA PRO A 514 -41.71 2.64 -19.12
C PRO A 514 -41.76 3.95 -19.91
N THR A 515 -41.37 3.95 -21.17
CA THR A 515 -41.37 5.15 -22.01
C THR A 515 -42.78 5.57 -22.47
N SER A 516 -43.78 4.69 -22.35
CA SER A 516 -45.17 4.95 -22.67
C SER A 516 -45.92 5.81 -21.65
N TYR A 517 -45.33 6.04 -20.45
CA TYR A 517 -45.93 6.85 -19.42
C TYR A 517 -45.73 8.35 -19.67
N PRO A 518 -46.72 9.19 -19.34
CA PRO A 518 -46.58 10.64 -19.47
C PRO A 518 -45.40 11.15 -18.60
N LEU A 519 -44.56 11.96 -19.20
CA LEU A 519 -43.44 12.59 -18.51
C LEU A 519 -43.87 13.96 -18.01
N LEU A 520 -43.75 14.20 -16.69
CA LEU A 520 -44.24 15.40 -16.03
C LEU A 520 -43.15 16.46 -15.85
N GLU A 521 -41.88 16.03 -15.81
CA GLU A 521 -40.74 16.91 -15.59
C GLU A 521 -39.55 16.43 -16.42
N ALA A 522 -38.79 17.37 -16.96
CA ALA A 522 -37.53 17.10 -17.63
C ALA A 522 -36.40 17.74 -16.81
N LEU A 523 -35.49 16.92 -16.31
CA LEU A 523 -34.23 17.36 -15.75
C LEU A 523 -33.17 17.35 -16.84
N LEU A 524 -32.56 18.49 -17.08
CA LEU A 524 -31.50 18.63 -18.08
C LEU A 524 -30.16 18.55 -17.41
N GLY A 525 -29.23 17.82 -18.01
CA GLY A 525 -27.84 17.83 -17.60
C GLY A 525 -27.27 19.24 -17.72
N ASN A 526 -26.53 19.65 -16.70
CA ASN A 526 -25.94 21.00 -16.64
C ASN A 526 -24.53 21.08 -17.23
N GLY A 527 -24.11 20.05 -17.94
CA GLY A 527 -22.78 19.93 -18.49
C GLY A 527 -21.77 19.34 -17.50
N GLN A 528 -20.49 19.48 -17.85
CA GLN A 528 -19.41 18.94 -17.07
C GLN A 528 -19.15 19.76 -15.80
N GLY A 529 -19.27 19.14 -14.62
CA GLY A 529 -18.83 19.69 -13.35
C GLY A 529 -17.42 19.23 -12.99
N TYR A 530 -16.83 19.89 -12.00
CA TYR A 530 -15.54 19.50 -11.41
C TYR A 530 -15.73 19.23 -9.93
N PHE A 531 -14.97 18.30 -9.37
CA PHE A 531 -14.94 18.09 -7.91
C PHE A 531 -14.26 19.25 -7.18
N THR A 532 -13.47 20.03 -7.90
CA THR A 532 -12.93 21.31 -7.47
C THR A 532 -13.47 22.41 -8.38
N GLU A 533 -13.77 23.60 -7.83
CA GLU A 533 -14.46 24.70 -8.53
C GLU A 533 -13.73 25.23 -9.77
N LYS A 534 -12.43 24.99 -9.87
CA LYS A 534 -11.60 25.53 -10.97
C LYS A 534 -10.64 24.49 -11.49
N PRO A 535 -10.38 24.47 -12.82
CA PRO A 535 -9.21 23.80 -13.34
C PRO A 535 -7.98 24.42 -12.68
N GLY A 536 -7.39 23.72 -11.72
CA GLY A 536 -6.22 24.20 -11.00
C GLY A 536 -4.97 23.41 -11.39
N PHE A 537 -3.81 24.03 -11.25
CA PHE A 537 -2.50 23.37 -11.37
C PHE A 537 -2.23 22.64 -12.68
N GLY A 538 -2.94 22.97 -13.76
CA GLY A 538 -2.78 22.37 -15.07
C GLY A 538 -3.31 20.94 -15.20
N LEU A 539 -4.12 20.47 -14.25
CA LEU A 539 -4.79 19.17 -14.36
C LEU A 539 -5.87 19.22 -15.45
N PRO A 540 -5.97 18.19 -16.31
CA PRO A 540 -6.88 18.21 -17.45
C PRO A 540 -8.36 18.35 -17.10
N ALA A 541 -8.75 17.87 -15.92
CA ALA A 541 -10.13 17.84 -15.46
C ALA A 541 -10.37 18.76 -14.24
N GLY A 542 -9.55 19.77 -14.07
CA GLY A 542 -9.54 20.54 -12.84
C GLY A 542 -8.81 19.78 -11.73
N GLY A 543 -8.76 20.38 -10.55
CA GLY A 543 -8.14 19.73 -9.41
C GLY A 543 -7.34 20.68 -8.55
N GLN A 544 -6.80 20.15 -7.47
CA GLN A 544 -5.96 20.85 -6.52
C GLN A 544 -4.64 20.10 -6.33
N ALA A 545 -3.60 20.84 -6.01
CA ALA A 545 -2.35 20.26 -5.54
C ALA A 545 -2.19 20.53 -4.05
N ASP A 546 -1.90 19.48 -3.32
CA ASP A 546 -1.52 19.55 -1.92
C ASP A 546 -0.03 19.25 -1.77
N TRP A 547 0.61 19.97 -0.86
CA TRP A 547 1.97 19.74 -0.46
C TRP A 547 2.00 19.33 0.99
N ARG A 548 2.44 18.09 1.25
CA ARG A 548 2.69 17.57 2.60
C ARG A 548 4.16 17.56 2.88
N PHE A 549 4.53 18.22 3.97
CA PHE A 549 5.89 18.17 4.50
C PHE A 549 5.83 17.54 5.88
N GLN A 550 6.69 16.58 6.09
CA GLN A 550 6.82 15.90 7.38
C GLN A 550 8.27 15.88 7.81
N TRP A 551 8.46 15.90 9.09
CA TRP A 551 9.75 15.67 9.71
C TRP A 551 9.52 15.05 11.09
N TYR A 552 10.49 14.30 11.55
CA TYR A 552 10.47 13.78 12.90
C TYR A 552 11.89 13.68 13.47
N VAL A 553 11.98 13.68 14.77
CA VAL A 553 13.18 13.34 15.53
C VAL A 553 12.78 12.62 16.81
N GLY A 554 13.49 11.55 17.14
CA GLY A 554 13.23 10.76 18.32
C GLY A 554 14.47 10.03 18.82
N ASP A 555 14.37 9.52 20.02
CA ASP A 555 15.41 8.73 20.67
C ASP A 555 14.79 7.52 21.37
N SER A 556 15.46 6.39 21.27
CA SER A 556 15.20 5.20 22.09
C SER A 556 16.41 4.99 22.99
N TRP A 557 16.25 5.35 24.26
CA TRP A 557 17.30 5.27 25.25
C TRP A 557 17.19 4.00 26.09
N LYS A 558 18.14 3.09 25.92
CA LYS A 558 18.26 1.86 26.72
C LYS A 558 18.96 2.18 28.05
N ILE A 559 18.15 2.56 29.05
CA ILE A 559 18.63 2.97 30.38
C ILE A 559 19.24 1.79 31.15
N LYS A 560 18.59 0.61 31.00
CA LYS A 560 19.04 -0.67 31.59
C LYS A 560 18.78 -1.80 30.58
N PRO A 561 19.37 -2.98 30.72
CA PRO A 561 19.10 -4.12 29.84
C PRO A 561 17.61 -4.47 29.68
N ASN A 562 16.80 -4.17 30.69
CA ASN A 562 15.36 -4.43 30.74
C ASN A 562 14.50 -3.15 30.78
N LEU A 563 15.08 -1.97 30.49
CA LEU A 563 14.36 -0.70 30.47
C LEU A 563 14.79 0.18 29.30
N THR A 564 13.92 0.36 28.35
CA THR A 564 14.09 1.30 27.23
C THR A 564 13.04 2.41 27.32
N LEU A 565 13.45 3.66 27.19
CA LEU A 565 12.58 4.82 27.09
C LEU A 565 12.62 5.34 25.66
N THR A 566 11.47 5.39 24.99
CA THR A 566 11.33 5.94 23.64
C THR A 566 10.52 7.23 23.67
N TYR A 567 11.05 8.29 23.06
CA TYR A 567 10.41 9.60 23.00
C TYR A 567 10.81 10.32 21.71
N GLY A 568 9.99 11.26 21.29
CA GLY A 568 10.25 12.04 20.09
C GLY A 568 9.12 12.99 19.74
N ILE A 569 9.31 13.68 18.63
CA ILE A 569 8.36 14.62 18.06
C ILE A 569 8.29 14.41 16.56
N ARG A 570 7.08 14.55 16.05
CA ARG A 570 6.76 14.53 14.63
C ARG A 570 5.98 15.81 14.27
#